data_c2597242cf97379bb08538f61aa7c6f2
#
_entry.id   c2597242cf97379bb08538f61aa7c6f2
#
_cell.length_a   1.000
_cell.length_b   1.000
_cell.length_c   1.000
_cell.angle_alpha   90.00
_cell.angle_beta   90.00
_cell.angle_gamma   90.00
#
_symmetry.space_group_name_H-M   'P 1'
#
loop_
_entity.id
_entity.type
_entity.pdbx_description
1 polymer ?
#
loop_
_entity_poly.entity_id
_entity_poly.type
_entity_poly.pdbx_seq_one_letter_code
_entity_poly.pdbx_strand_id
1 'polypeptide(L)'
;MSEYKEQYTFGMDFGTSDFKFGPITCGDAPKILRNRGYFPDRDSIMMRALSQAPEIVVGDDVPLYLQSSEDLSSRLVYPMRNGVIDRGDNRAWRVVNEISRFGLDMFRPKPEQNFEGFYVVASLSSVSPRYMYESLFETMTAAAKDGLVKAATVISQPFAVAIGHGVTTCVVVESGHGNTQVCPISSYPIRSALVAVNRGGGEANSITAEILKDLGYGDLAREEAFVRRVKEDLGLLPLNLESAVKAAKDSPTKFRARFKVPGTRVEVDFAEKSWQRFLIGEYVFNPQNELFQSYVTRGMPRPKDVKIGDAVFEGMIDFGEAIVRSVERCPVELQPLLYKEILLSGGNFSWQSPEKLRDFATDAPTKMKALLKEKGVKGVSVKMTKNPQHSVWHGCIIYGYAVPEDYGWNWERMEGWLPGAA
;
A
#
# COMPACT_ATOMS: atom_id res chain seq x y z
N MET A 1 -14.42 -20.51 -20.48
CA MET A 1 -14.10 -19.06 -20.27
C MET A 1 -14.14 -18.41 -21.63
N SER A 2 -14.63 -17.20 -21.76
CA SER A 2 -14.63 -16.51 -23.06
C SER A 2 -13.22 -15.97 -23.33
N GLU A 3 -12.75 -16.08 -24.59
CA GLU A 3 -11.49 -15.47 -25.04
C GLU A 3 -11.44 -13.96 -24.74
N TYR A 4 -12.60 -13.32 -24.73
CA TYR A 4 -12.73 -11.91 -24.42
C TYR A 4 -12.26 -11.58 -23.00
N LYS A 5 -12.69 -12.35 -22.01
CA LYS A 5 -12.35 -12.14 -20.61
C LYS A 5 -10.85 -12.39 -20.34
N GLU A 6 -10.25 -13.35 -21.03
CA GLU A 6 -8.81 -13.63 -20.97
C GLU A 6 -7.97 -12.43 -21.43
N GLN A 7 -8.52 -11.65 -22.38
CA GLN A 7 -7.82 -10.48 -22.94
C GLN A 7 -8.11 -9.20 -22.17
N TYR A 8 -9.35 -9.03 -21.66
CA TYR A 8 -9.85 -7.76 -21.14
C TYR A 8 -10.15 -7.76 -19.63
N THR A 9 -9.61 -8.72 -18.86
CA THR A 9 -9.61 -8.63 -17.40
C THR A 9 -8.64 -7.54 -16.97
N PHE A 10 -9.11 -6.65 -16.08
CA PHE A 10 -8.38 -5.46 -15.63
C PHE A 10 -8.36 -5.38 -14.11
N GLY A 11 -7.19 -5.28 -13.51
CA GLY A 11 -7.01 -5.13 -12.06
C GLY A 11 -6.77 -3.68 -11.66
N MET A 12 -7.35 -3.28 -10.52
CA MET A 12 -7.12 -1.99 -9.86
C MET A 12 -6.85 -2.19 -8.38
N ASP A 13 -5.69 -1.74 -7.91
CA ASP A 13 -5.33 -1.73 -6.49
C ASP A 13 -5.23 -0.28 -5.99
N PHE A 14 -6.23 0.13 -5.20
CA PHE A 14 -6.31 1.48 -4.62
C PHE A 14 -5.57 1.56 -3.29
N GLY A 15 -4.29 1.90 -3.36
CA GLY A 15 -3.48 2.18 -2.18
C GLY A 15 -3.53 3.64 -1.75
N THR A 16 -3.17 3.93 -0.50
CA THR A 16 -3.13 5.30 0.05
C THR A 16 -2.15 6.21 -0.73
N SER A 17 -0.99 5.69 -1.11
CA SER A 17 0.06 6.45 -1.82
C SER A 17 0.04 6.24 -3.32
N ASP A 18 -0.16 4.99 -3.73
CA ASP A 18 0.00 4.58 -5.11
C ASP A 18 -1.26 3.82 -5.59
N PHE A 19 -1.71 4.14 -6.80
CA PHE A 19 -2.73 3.41 -7.55
C PHE A 19 -2.02 2.50 -8.54
N LYS A 20 -2.28 1.19 -8.46
CA LYS A 20 -1.71 0.17 -9.33
C LYS A 20 -2.81 -0.43 -10.19
N PHE A 21 -2.61 -0.48 -11.49
CA PHE A 21 -3.67 -0.87 -12.43
C PHE A 21 -3.11 -1.41 -13.74
N GLY A 22 -3.95 -2.09 -14.44
CA GLY A 22 -3.66 -2.57 -15.79
C GLY A 22 -4.39 -3.87 -16.14
N PRO A 23 -4.48 -4.20 -17.43
CA PRO A 23 -5.05 -5.45 -17.90
C PRO A 23 -4.12 -6.64 -17.65
N ILE A 24 -4.67 -7.84 -17.73
CA ILE A 24 -3.92 -9.10 -17.65
C ILE A 24 -2.71 -9.13 -18.60
N THR A 25 -2.79 -8.43 -19.72
CA THR A 25 -1.72 -8.32 -20.72
C THR A 25 -0.49 -7.51 -20.26
N CYS A 26 -0.55 -6.85 -19.10
CA CYS A 26 0.62 -6.24 -18.47
C CYS A 26 1.65 -7.25 -17.96
N GLY A 27 1.31 -8.54 -17.89
CA GLY A 27 2.20 -9.58 -17.37
C GLY A 27 2.38 -9.49 -15.86
N ASP A 28 3.63 -9.38 -15.40
CA ASP A 28 3.97 -9.46 -13.97
C ASP A 28 3.92 -8.12 -13.22
N ALA A 29 3.77 -7.00 -13.91
CA ALA A 29 3.84 -5.67 -13.30
C ALA A 29 2.73 -4.72 -13.80
N PRO A 30 1.92 -4.18 -12.86
CA PRO A 30 0.95 -3.14 -13.18
C PRO A 30 1.62 -1.82 -13.54
N LYS A 31 0.86 -0.91 -14.15
CA LYS A 31 1.19 0.52 -14.11
C LYS A 31 0.97 1.04 -12.69
N ILE A 32 1.84 1.97 -12.28
CA ILE A 32 1.79 2.59 -10.96
C ILE A 32 1.73 4.10 -11.15
N LEU A 33 0.72 4.72 -10.58
CA LEU A 33 0.58 6.18 -10.47
C LEU A 33 0.47 6.59 -9.01
N ARG A 34 0.90 7.80 -8.71
CA ARG A 34 0.60 8.39 -7.40
C ARG A 34 -0.91 8.58 -7.28
N ASN A 35 -1.50 8.09 -6.19
CA ASN A 35 -2.93 8.27 -5.91
C ASN A 35 -3.17 9.71 -5.43
N ARG A 36 -3.20 10.64 -6.38
CA ARG A 36 -3.42 12.07 -6.15
C ARG A 36 -3.97 12.74 -7.40
N GLY A 37 -4.66 13.86 -7.18
CA GLY A 37 -5.11 14.73 -8.26
C GLY A 37 -4.83 16.20 -7.94
N TYR A 38 -4.65 16.98 -8.97
CA TYR A 38 -4.44 18.42 -8.87
C TYR A 38 -5.61 19.17 -9.51
N PHE A 39 -6.15 20.15 -8.81
CA PHE A 39 -7.21 21.04 -9.28
C PHE A 39 -6.61 22.36 -9.77
N PRO A 40 -6.45 22.55 -11.09
CA PRO A 40 -5.80 23.75 -11.64
C PRO A 40 -6.57 25.02 -11.31
N ASP A 41 -5.82 26.12 -11.21
CA ASP A 41 -6.42 27.45 -11.18
C ASP A 41 -6.91 27.84 -12.57
N ARG A 42 -8.22 27.87 -12.76
CA ARG A 42 -8.83 28.23 -14.05
C ARG A 42 -8.55 29.68 -14.45
N ASP A 43 -8.24 30.52 -13.49
CA ASP A 43 -7.94 31.94 -13.73
C ASP A 43 -6.46 32.18 -14.07
N SER A 44 -5.61 31.17 -13.93
CA SER A 44 -4.19 31.30 -14.31
C SER A 44 -4.02 31.53 -15.82
N ILE A 45 -3.00 32.29 -16.19
CA ILE A 45 -2.68 32.57 -17.61
C ILE A 45 -2.49 31.28 -18.41
N MET A 46 -1.82 30.28 -17.80
CA MET A 46 -1.58 29.00 -18.42
C MET A 46 -2.91 28.28 -18.77
N MET A 47 -3.86 28.26 -17.84
CA MET A 47 -5.14 27.56 -18.06
C MET A 47 -6.05 28.27 -19.04
N ARG A 48 -6.01 29.61 -19.06
CA ARG A 48 -6.74 30.42 -20.05
C ARG A 48 -6.20 30.25 -21.48
N ALA A 49 -4.93 29.89 -21.61
CA ALA A 49 -4.30 29.64 -22.92
C ALA A 49 -4.64 28.27 -23.50
N LEU A 50 -5.12 27.32 -22.67
CA LEU A 50 -5.51 25.98 -23.14
C LEU A 50 -6.92 25.99 -23.68
N SER A 51 -7.12 25.50 -24.90
CA SER A 51 -8.44 25.37 -25.54
C SER A 51 -9.38 24.42 -24.80
N GLN A 52 -8.82 23.44 -24.10
CA GLN A 52 -9.52 22.47 -23.24
C GLN A 52 -8.73 22.30 -21.93
N ALA A 53 -8.99 23.16 -20.97
CA ALA A 53 -8.35 23.09 -19.66
C ALA A 53 -8.98 21.94 -18.85
N PRO A 54 -8.16 20.98 -18.34
CA PRO A 54 -8.68 19.89 -17.52
C PRO A 54 -9.23 20.43 -16.19
N GLU A 55 -10.31 19.84 -15.71
CA GLU A 55 -10.85 20.17 -14.38
C GLU A 55 -9.98 19.58 -13.26
N ILE A 56 -9.44 18.41 -13.49
CA ILE A 56 -8.57 17.69 -12.59
C ILE A 56 -7.44 17.10 -13.42
N VAL A 57 -6.22 17.25 -12.94
CA VAL A 57 -5.03 16.64 -13.53
C VAL A 57 -4.63 15.45 -12.65
N VAL A 58 -4.45 14.28 -13.27
CA VAL A 58 -3.99 13.06 -12.61
C VAL A 58 -2.78 12.47 -13.34
N GLY A 59 -2.13 11.47 -12.75
CA GLY A 59 -1.04 10.78 -13.39
C GLY A 59 0.26 11.57 -13.48
N ASP A 60 1.00 11.34 -14.55
CA ASP A 60 2.36 11.87 -14.75
C ASP A 60 2.40 13.36 -15.09
N ASP A 61 1.27 13.96 -15.44
CA ASP A 61 1.19 15.40 -15.72
C ASP A 61 1.12 16.26 -14.46
N VAL A 62 0.71 15.70 -13.31
CA VAL A 62 0.61 16.43 -12.04
C VAL A 62 1.88 17.21 -11.70
N PRO A 63 3.11 16.68 -11.81
CA PRO A 63 4.34 17.42 -11.53
C PRO A 63 4.52 18.70 -12.36
N LEU A 64 4.04 18.72 -13.61
CA LEU A 64 4.14 19.89 -14.49
C LEU A 64 3.31 21.07 -13.94
N TYR A 65 2.13 20.79 -13.40
CA TYR A 65 1.25 21.79 -12.81
C TYR A 65 1.74 22.26 -11.43
N LEU A 66 2.43 21.37 -10.67
CA LEU A 66 2.97 21.72 -9.36
C LEU A 66 4.09 22.78 -9.44
N GLN A 67 4.85 22.80 -10.54
CA GLN A 67 5.95 23.77 -10.72
C GLN A 67 5.46 25.21 -10.94
N SER A 68 4.21 25.39 -11.35
CA SER A 68 3.64 26.69 -11.71
C SER A 68 2.71 27.30 -10.65
N SER A 69 2.52 26.64 -9.48
CA SER A 69 1.53 27.03 -8.47
C SER A 69 2.20 27.52 -7.19
N GLU A 70 1.78 28.70 -6.72
CA GLU A 70 2.21 29.25 -5.42
C GLU A 70 1.47 28.60 -4.23
N ASP A 71 0.23 28.09 -4.43
CA ASP A 71 -0.58 27.44 -3.40
C ASP A 71 -0.83 25.96 -3.73
N LEU A 72 0.15 25.12 -3.42
CA LEU A 72 0.09 23.68 -3.64
C LEU A 72 -0.86 22.97 -2.67
N SER A 73 -0.96 23.47 -1.43
CA SER A 73 -1.62 22.75 -0.33
C SER A 73 -3.13 22.67 -0.49
N SER A 74 -3.77 23.68 -1.09
CA SER A 74 -5.21 23.72 -1.31
C SER A 74 -5.67 23.01 -2.59
N ARG A 75 -4.76 22.81 -3.54
CA ARG A 75 -5.07 22.30 -4.90
C ARG A 75 -4.69 20.86 -5.14
N LEU A 76 -3.68 20.35 -4.42
CA LEU A 76 -3.26 18.95 -4.49
C LEU A 76 -4.08 18.11 -3.50
N VAL A 77 -4.75 17.08 -4.01
CA VAL A 77 -5.62 16.21 -3.22
C VAL A 77 -5.06 14.80 -3.24
N TYR A 78 -4.82 14.24 -2.06
CA TYR A 78 -4.58 12.82 -1.83
C TYR A 78 -5.90 12.23 -1.34
N PRO A 79 -6.60 11.40 -2.16
CA PRO A 79 -7.97 11.01 -1.86
C PRO A 79 -8.10 10.10 -0.64
N MET A 80 -7.07 9.32 -0.33
CA MET A 80 -7.13 8.31 0.73
C MET A 80 -6.25 8.64 1.93
N ARG A 81 -6.79 8.41 3.13
CA ARG A 81 -6.04 8.37 4.39
C ARG A 81 -6.25 7.01 5.04
N ASN A 82 -5.15 6.30 5.33
CA ASN A 82 -5.21 4.96 5.92
C ASN A 82 -6.14 3.99 5.15
N GLY A 83 -6.15 4.07 3.82
CA GLY A 83 -7.00 3.24 2.98
C GLY A 83 -8.48 3.63 2.96
N VAL A 84 -8.86 4.78 3.54
CA VAL A 84 -10.25 5.26 3.61
C VAL A 84 -10.36 6.66 3.00
N ILE A 85 -11.47 6.88 2.32
CA ILE A 85 -11.91 8.19 1.79
C ILE A 85 -13.07 8.66 2.64
N ASP A 86 -13.06 9.91 3.08
CA ASP A 86 -14.20 10.48 3.79
C ASP A 86 -15.43 10.50 2.87
N ARG A 87 -16.59 10.08 3.43
CA ARG A 87 -17.84 10.00 2.67
C ARG A 87 -18.27 11.34 2.08
N GLY A 88 -18.00 12.44 2.80
CA GLY A 88 -18.32 13.80 2.40
C GLY A 88 -17.30 14.48 1.51
N ASP A 89 -16.13 13.87 1.28
CA ASP A 89 -15.07 14.48 0.48
C ASP A 89 -15.30 14.29 -1.03
N ASN A 90 -16.16 15.14 -1.59
CA ASN A 90 -16.43 15.14 -3.02
C ASN A 90 -15.20 15.37 -3.90
N ARG A 91 -14.18 16.10 -3.40
CA ARG A 91 -12.94 16.33 -4.16
C ARG A 91 -12.13 15.05 -4.26
N ALA A 92 -12.02 14.30 -3.16
CA ALA A 92 -11.34 13.01 -3.14
C ALA A 92 -12.01 12.01 -4.10
N TRP A 93 -13.34 11.91 -4.08
CA TRP A 93 -14.07 11.03 -4.99
C TRP A 93 -13.94 11.44 -6.46
N ARG A 94 -13.88 12.74 -6.76
CA ARG A 94 -13.60 13.22 -8.12
C ARG A 94 -12.21 12.80 -8.59
N VAL A 95 -11.20 12.82 -7.71
CA VAL A 95 -9.86 12.30 -8.03
C VAL A 95 -9.89 10.80 -8.31
N VAL A 96 -10.63 10.01 -7.50
CA VAL A 96 -10.77 8.56 -7.73
C VAL A 96 -11.43 8.27 -9.07
N ASN A 97 -12.49 9.00 -9.40
CA ASN A 97 -13.17 8.86 -10.69
C ASN A 97 -12.22 9.16 -11.85
N GLU A 98 -11.49 10.28 -11.78
CA GLU A 98 -10.61 10.70 -12.86
C GLU A 98 -9.40 9.78 -13.03
N ILE A 99 -8.75 9.35 -11.93
CA ILE A 99 -7.60 8.44 -12.02
C ILE A 99 -8.00 7.04 -12.50
N SER A 100 -9.22 6.59 -12.15
CA SER A 100 -9.77 5.32 -12.64
C SER A 100 -10.03 5.38 -14.14
N ARG A 101 -10.68 6.45 -14.59
CA ARG A 101 -10.94 6.68 -16.02
C ARG A 101 -9.65 6.80 -16.81
N PHE A 102 -8.71 7.61 -16.33
CA PHE A 102 -7.38 7.76 -16.93
C PHE A 102 -6.68 6.40 -17.08
N GLY A 103 -6.72 5.56 -16.04
CA GLY A 103 -6.12 4.23 -16.07
C GLY A 103 -6.77 3.30 -17.09
N LEU A 104 -8.10 3.33 -17.22
CA LEU A 104 -8.84 2.52 -18.22
C LEU A 104 -8.57 3.02 -19.65
N ASP A 105 -8.64 4.33 -19.87
CA ASP A 105 -8.40 4.93 -21.19
C ASP A 105 -6.96 4.67 -21.69
N MET A 106 -5.96 4.64 -20.80
CA MET A 106 -4.56 4.33 -21.13
C MET A 106 -4.41 2.97 -21.84
N PHE A 107 -5.28 2.01 -21.52
CA PHE A 107 -5.23 0.65 -22.06
C PHE A 107 -6.39 0.36 -23.02
N ARG A 108 -7.17 1.37 -23.36
CA ARG A 108 -8.27 1.20 -24.31
C ARG A 108 -7.74 0.71 -25.66
N PRO A 109 -8.27 -0.41 -26.18
CA PRO A 109 -7.85 -0.92 -27.49
C PRO A 109 -8.20 0.04 -28.63
N LYS A 110 -7.51 -0.13 -29.75
CA LYS A 110 -7.85 0.62 -30.97
C LYS A 110 -9.28 0.28 -31.47
N PRO A 111 -9.96 1.22 -32.15
CA PRO A 111 -11.34 1.05 -32.58
C PRO A 111 -11.63 -0.19 -33.45
N GLU A 112 -10.60 -0.73 -34.12
CA GLU A 112 -10.72 -1.90 -35.00
C GLU A 112 -10.89 -3.22 -34.21
N GLN A 113 -10.65 -3.21 -32.88
CA GLN A 113 -10.84 -4.36 -32.01
C GLN A 113 -12.25 -4.35 -31.45
N ASN A 114 -12.91 -5.51 -31.42
CA ASN A 114 -14.28 -5.65 -30.90
C ASN A 114 -14.28 -5.50 -29.37
N PHE A 115 -14.07 -4.28 -28.87
CA PHE A 115 -13.98 -3.95 -27.45
C PHE A 115 -15.32 -3.45 -26.91
N GLU A 116 -15.86 -4.16 -25.92
CA GLU A 116 -17.13 -3.87 -25.24
C GLU A 116 -16.93 -3.34 -23.81
N GLY A 117 -15.70 -3.06 -23.40
CA GLY A 117 -15.31 -2.66 -22.04
C GLY A 117 -14.53 -3.75 -21.30
N PHE A 118 -13.81 -3.34 -20.26
CA PHE A 118 -13.04 -4.24 -19.41
C PHE A 118 -13.91 -4.96 -18.37
N TYR A 119 -13.52 -6.18 -18.00
CA TYR A 119 -13.92 -6.82 -16.75
C TYR A 119 -13.00 -6.30 -15.64
N VAL A 120 -13.50 -5.37 -14.83
CA VAL A 120 -12.69 -4.65 -13.83
C VAL A 120 -12.81 -5.30 -12.46
N VAL A 121 -11.68 -5.70 -11.87
CA VAL A 121 -11.59 -6.08 -10.46
C VAL A 121 -10.84 -5.01 -9.71
N ALA A 122 -11.55 -4.25 -8.89
CA ALA A 122 -10.97 -3.25 -8.02
C ALA A 122 -10.76 -3.82 -6.60
N SER A 123 -9.76 -3.32 -5.88
CA SER A 123 -9.53 -3.73 -4.51
C SER A 123 -9.46 -2.53 -3.56
N LEU A 124 -10.02 -2.72 -2.39
CA LEU A 124 -10.01 -1.79 -1.27
C LEU A 124 -9.45 -2.46 -0.02
N SER A 125 -9.01 -1.67 0.93
CA SER A 125 -8.64 -2.16 2.26
C SER A 125 -9.80 -2.94 2.89
N SER A 126 -9.52 -4.03 3.62
CA SER A 126 -10.55 -4.78 4.35
C SER A 126 -11.28 -3.95 5.40
N VAL A 127 -10.68 -2.86 5.85
CA VAL A 127 -11.28 -1.91 6.80
C VAL A 127 -12.13 -0.82 6.12
N SER A 128 -12.15 -0.78 4.79
CA SER A 128 -12.95 0.19 4.05
C SER A 128 -14.44 -0.01 4.35
N PRO A 129 -15.15 1.08 4.72
CA PRO A 129 -16.59 1.01 4.97
C PRO A 129 -17.36 0.67 3.69
N ARG A 130 -18.58 0.13 3.85
CA ARG A 130 -19.43 -0.30 2.74
C ARG A 130 -19.66 0.80 1.70
N TYR A 131 -19.85 2.05 2.14
CA TYR A 131 -20.06 3.17 1.20
C TYR A 131 -18.89 3.35 0.21
N MET A 132 -17.66 2.96 0.56
CA MET A 132 -16.54 3.04 -0.38
C MET A 132 -16.67 2.03 -1.51
N TYR A 133 -17.18 0.83 -1.22
CA TYR A 133 -17.50 -0.16 -2.25
C TYR A 133 -18.61 0.36 -3.17
N GLU A 134 -19.67 0.94 -2.59
CA GLU A 134 -20.78 1.53 -3.33
C GLU A 134 -20.31 2.67 -4.25
N SER A 135 -19.54 3.62 -3.71
CA SER A 135 -19.01 4.75 -4.49
C SER A 135 -18.03 4.31 -5.60
N LEU A 136 -17.26 3.24 -5.35
CA LEU A 136 -16.38 2.70 -6.38
C LEU A 136 -17.17 2.00 -7.49
N PHE A 137 -18.29 1.34 -7.18
CA PHE A 137 -19.21 0.83 -8.19
C PHE A 137 -19.86 1.96 -8.99
N GLU A 138 -20.23 3.08 -8.36
CA GLU A 138 -20.71 4.26 -9.07
C GLU A 138 -19.66 4.80 -10.04
N THR A 139 -18.38 4.81 -9.64
CA THR A 139 -17.24 5.15 -10.51
C THR A 139 -17.16 4.19 -11.72
N MET A 140 -17.29 2.89 -11.50
CA MET A 140 -17.25 1.89 -12.58
C MET A 140 -18.47 2.00 -13.49
N THR A 141 -19.65 2.27 -12.92
CA THR A 141 -20.90 2.51 -13.69
C THR A 141 -20.78 3.76 -14.58
N ALA A 142 -20.15 4.82 -14.09
CA ALA A 142 -19.87 6.00 -14.92
C ALA A 142 -18.91 5.67 -16.06
N ALA A 143 -17.85 4.91 -15.81
CA ALA A 143 -16.92 4.47 -16.84
C ALA A 143 -17.55 3.49 -17.85
N ALA A 144 -18.58 2.72 -17.44
CA ALA A 144 -19.34 1.84 -18.33
C ALA A 144 -20.14 2.62 -19.38
N LYS A 145 -20.70 3.78 -19.02
CA LYS A 145 -21.39 4.67 -19.98
C LYS A 145 -20.48 5.19 -21.08
N ASP A 146 -19.18 5.26 -20.81
CA ASP A 146 -18.14 5.63 -21.78
C ASP A 146 -17.60 4.43 -22.57
N GLY A 147 -18.19 3.24 -22.37
CA GLY A 147 -17.77 1.98 -23.01
C GLY A 147 -16.42 1.45 -22.50
N LEU A 148 -15.99 1.84 -21.31
CA LEU A 148 -14.71 1.40 -20.72
C LEU A 148 -14.87 0.17 -19.82
N VAL A 149 -16.04 -0.04 -19.22
CA VAL A 149 -16.30 -1.12 -18.26
C VAL A 149 -17.51 -1.94 -18.74
N LYS A 150 -17.32 -3.24 -18.90
CA LYS A 150 -18.39 -4.20 -19.22
C LYS A 150 -19.02 -4.75 -17.94
N ALA A 151 -18.19 -5.10 -16.97
CA ALA A 151 -18.62 -5.53 -15.64
C ALA A 151 -17.54 -5.18 -14.61
N ALA A 152 -17.95 -5.01 -13.36
CA ALA A 152 -17.04 -4.69 -12.28
C ALA A 152 -17.31 -5.54 -11.03
N THR A 153 -16.26 -5.74 -10.24
CA THR A 153 -16.33 -6.29 -8.89
C THR A 153 -15.33 -5.56 -7.99
N VAL A 154 -15.61 -5.54 -6.69
CA VAL A 154 -14.70 -4.95 -5.70
C VAL A 154 -14.44 -5.98 -4.60
N ILE A 155 -13.17 -6.31 -4.38
CA ILE A 155 -12.75 -7.27 -3.36
C ILE A 155 -11.81 -6.61 -2.34
N SER A 156 -11.57 -7.24 -1.20
CA SER A 156 -10.60 -6.72 -0.25
C SER A 156 -9.17 -7.09 -0.64
N GLN A 157 -8.22 -6.19 -0.37
CA GLN A 157 -6.80 -6.38 -0.67
C GLN A 157 -6.22 -7.69 -0.09
N PRO A 158 -6.43 -8.05 1.19
CA PRO A 158 -5.96 -9.34 1.70
C PRO A 158 -6.59 -10.54 1.01
N PHE A 159 -7.86 -10.45 0.59
CA PHE A 159 -8.51 -11.53 -0.15
C PHE A 159 -7.88 -11.71 -1.53
N ALA A 160 -7.61 -10.61 -2.24
CA ALA A 160 -6.87 -10.65 -3.50
C ALA A 160 -5.51 -11.33 -3.33
N VAL A 161 -4.76 -11.01 -2.26
CA VAL A 161 -3.47 -11.65 -1.96
C VAL A 161 -3.62 -13.16 -1.80
N ALA A 162 -4.58 -13.64 -1.01
CA ALA A 162 -4.80 -15.07 -0.80
C ALA A 162 -5.13 -15.80 -2.11
N ILE A 163 -6.01 -15.22 -2.93
CA ILE A 163 -6.37 -15.74 -4.26
C ILE A 163 -5.14 -15.81 -5.17
N GLY A 164 -4.36 -14.72 -5.22
CA GLY A 164 -3.15 -14.65 -6.03
C GLY A 164 -2.10 -15.72 -5.68
N HIS A 165 -2.17 -16.27 -4.47
CA HIS A 165 -1.30 -17.35 -3.98
C HIS A 165 -1.95 -18.72 -3.95
N GLY A 166 -3.22 -18.83 -4.36
CA GLY A 166 -3.96 -20.10 -4.38
C GLY A 166 -4.19 -20.69 -2.98
N VAL A 167 -4.26 -19.85 -1.94
CA VAL A 167 -4.39 -20.29 -0.55
C VAL A 167 -5.77 -19.95 -0.02
N THR A 168 -6.47 -20.96 0.49
CA THR A 168 -7.85 -20.80 1.01
C THR A 168 -7.91 -20.58 2.52
N THR A 169 -6.87 -20.96 3.27
CA THR A 169 -6.79 -20.78 4.74
C THR A 169 -5.43 -20.22 5.10
N CYS A 170 -5.36 -18.95 5.52
CA CYS A 170 -4.13 -18.25 5.85
C CYS A 170 -4.41 -17.00 6.69
N VAL A 171 -3.35 -16.38 7.21
CA VAL A 171 -3.37 -14.98 7.65
C VAL A 171 -2.65 -14.14 6.62
N VAL A 172 -3.30 -13.17 6.04
CA VAL A 172 -2.64 -12.17 5.21
C VAL A 172 -2.31 -10.96 6.08
N VAL A 173 -1.04 -10.58 6.10
CA VAL A 173 -0.57 -9.31 6.64
C VAL A 173 -0.21 -8.44 5.46
N GLU A 174 -1.06 -7.48 5.14
CA GLU A 174 -0.85 -6.53 4.05
C GLU A 174 -0.42 -5.19 4.62
N SER A 175 0.79 -4.72 4.27
CA SER A 175 1.36 -3.46 4.77
C SER A 175 1.69 -2.51 3.64
N GLY A 176 0.83 -1.50 3.50
CA GLY A 176 0.97 -0.42 2.53
C GLY A 176 1.70 0.80 3.07
N HIS A 177 1.43 1.94 2.44
CA HIS A 177 1.98 3.23 2.89
C HIS A 177 1.26 3.76 4.14
N GLY A 178 -0.07 3.71 4.17
CA GLY A 178 -0.88 4.35 5.23
C GLY A 178 -1.21 3.45 6.41
N ASN A 179 -1.35 2.15 6.19
CA ASN A 179 -1.75 1.21 7.23
C ASN A 179 -1.22 -0.20 6.99
N THR A 180 -1.41 -1.04 8.00
CA THR A 180 -1.21 -2.49 7.89
C THR A 180 -2.49 -3.20 8.33
N GLN A 181 -2.89 -4.23 7.57
CA GLN A 181 -4.07 -5.05 7.83
C GLN A 181 -3.62 -6.46 8.15
N VAL A 182 -4.13 -7.03 9.23
CA VAL A 182 -3.97 -8.45 9.58
C VAL A 182 -5.34 -9.10 9.41
N CYS A 183 -5.49 -9.92 8.37
CA CYS A 183 -6.76 -10.49 7.97
C CYS A 183 -6.66 -12.01 7.89
N PRO A 184 -7.29 -12.76 8.82
CA PRO A 184 -7.45 -14.19 8.69
C PRO A 184 -8.46 -14.51 7.59
N ILE A 185 -8.14 -15.55 6.81
CA ILE A 185 -8.95 -16.01 5.69
C ILE A 185 -9.21 -17.51 5.88
N SER A 186 -10.45 -17.92 5.70
CA SER A 186 -10.87 -19.31 5.57
C SER A 186 -11.94 -19.36 4.49
N SER A 187 -11.54 -19.64 3.26
CA SER A 187 -12.26 -19.42 2.00
C SER A 187 -12.66 -17.97 1.74
N TYR A 188 -12.99 -17.21 2.79
CA TYR A 188 -13.32 -15.77 2.77
C TYR A 188 -12.67 -15.05 3.95
N PRO A 189 -12.51 -13.72 3.87
CA PRO A 189 -12.02 -12.91 4.98
C PRO A 189 -12.90 -13.03 6.23
N ILE A 190 -12.30 -13.37 7.38
CA ILE A 190 -12.98 -13.39 8.67
C ILE A 190 -12.98 -11.98 9.24
N ARG A 191 -13.96 -11.16 8.83
CA ARG A 191 -14.01 -9.72 9.14
C ARG A 191 -14.03 -9.41 10.63
N SER A 192 -14.69 -10.26 11.46
CA SER A 192 -14.72 -10.10 12.92
C SER A 192 -13.34 -10.24 13.59
N ALA A 193 -12.41 -10.89 12.91
CA ALA A 193 -11.06 -11.13 13.39
C ALA A 193 -10.01 -10.16 12.80
N LEU A 194 -10.43 -9.25 11.91
CA LEU A 194 -9.56 -8.26 11.31
C LEU A 194 -8.92 -7.34 12.37
N VAL A 195 -7.62 -7.13 12.28
CA VAL A 195 -6.88 -6.13 13.05
C VAL A 195 -6.27 -5.11 12.10
N ALA A 196 -6.56 -3.84 12.33
CA ALA A 196 -5.99 -2.74 11.58
C ALA A 196 -4.93 -2.03 12.41
N VAL A 197 -3.76 -1.80 11.82
CA VAL A 197 -2.65 -1.09 12.45
C VAL A 197 -2.45 0.25 11.73
N ASN A 198 -2.51 1.35 12.49
CA ASN A 198 -2.29 2.72 11.98
C ASN A 198 -0.79 2.97 11.78
N ARG A 199 -0.17 2.14 10.99
CA ARG A 199 1.27 2.21 10.71
C ARG A 199 1.59 1.50 9.40
N GLY A 200 2.45 2.12 8.62
CA GLY A 200 2.91 1.60 7.33
C GLY A 200 4.19 2.29 6.85
N GLY A 201 4.36 2.39 5.56
CA GLY A 201 5.52 3.03 4.94
C GLY A 201 5.64 4.53 5.24
N GLY A 202 4.54 5.20 5.62
CA GLY A 202 4.51 6.59 6.04
C GLY A 202 5.28 6.82 7.34
N GLU A 203 5.13 5.92 8.33
CA GLU A 203 5.87 5.98 9.58
C GLU A 203 7.36 5.73 9.38
N ALA A 204 7.71 4.80 8.47
CA ALA A 204 9.10 4.63 8.06
C ALA A 204 9.68 5.87 7.37
N ASN A 205 8.89 6.60 6.58
CA ASN A 205 9.29 7.88 6.03
C ASN A 205 9.51 8.92 7.13
N SER A 206 8.61 8.99 8.13
CA SER A 206 8.70 9.95 9.23
C SER A 206 10.00 9.79 10.03
N ILE A 207 10.32 8.56 10.46
CA ILE A 207 11.60 8.31 11.18
C ILE A 207 12.80 8.56 10.26
N THR A 208 12.71 8.25 8.96
CA THR A 208 13.80 8.52 8.01
C THR A 208 14.05 10.03 7.86
N ALA A 209 13.01 10.83 7.80
CA ALA A 209 13.12 12.28 7.75
C ALA A 209 13.81 12.86 9.01
N GLU A 210 13.46 12.36 10.20
CA GLU A 210 14.11 12.76 11.44
C GLU A 210 15.60 12.36 11.48
N ILE A 211 15.92 11.17 11.00
CA ILE A 211 17.31 10.70 10.87
C ILE A 211 18.10 11.61 9.91
N LEU A 212 17.50 11.98 8.76
CA LEU A 212 18.12 12.91 7.81
C LEU A 212 18.41 14.29 8.42
N LYS A 213 17.50 14.81 9.26
CA LYS A 213 17.76 16.04 10.04
C LYS A 213 18.94 15.88 10.98
N ASP A 214 19.05 14.74 11.69
CA ASP A 214 20.18 14.42 12.55
C ASP A 214 21.52 14.35 11.80
N LEU A 215 21.48 13.95 10.54
CA LEU A 215 22.65 13.87 9.66
C LEU A 215 23.01 15.22 9.01
N GLY A 216 22.21 16.27 9.23
CA GLY A 216 22.45 17.60 8.66
C GLY A 216 21.78 17.83 7.28
N TYR A 217 20.89 16.93 6.84
CA TYR A 217 20.16 17.03 5.57
C TYR A 217 18.72 17.55 5.74
N GLY A 218 18.52 18.54 6.64
CA GLY A 218 17.18 19.00 7.02
C GLY A 218 16.31 19.50 5.88
N ASP A 219 16.87 20.15 4.87
CA ASP A 219 16.12 20.63 3.70
C ASP A 219 15.65 19.47 2.83
N LEU A 220 16.51 18.48 2.59
CA LEU A 220 16.16 17.27 1.84
C LEU A 220 15.17 16.36 2.60
N ALA A 221 15.14 16.44 3.92
CA ALA A 221 14.20 15.72 4.76
C ALA A 221 12.73 16.15 4.57
N ARG A 222 12.47 17.28 3.87
CA ARG A 222 11.13 17.75 3.51
C ARG A 222 10.65 17.19 2.17
N GLU A 223 11.57 16.65 1.36
CA GLU A 223 11.27 16.10 0.05
C GLU A 223 10.82 14.63 0.17
N GLU A 224 9.51 14.37 0.10
CA GLU A 224 8.93 13.03 0.28
C GLU A 224 9.58 11.97 -0.61
N ALA A 225 9.80 12.27 -1.88
CA ALA A 225 10.41 11.34 -2.84
C ALA A 225 11.85 10.99 -2.45
N PHE A 226 12.60 11.95 -1.93
CA PHE A 226 13.96 11.76 -1.45
C PHE A 226 14.00 10.90 -0.18
N VAL A 227 13.17 11.24 0.82
CA VAL A 227 13.03 10.48 2.07
C VAL A 227 12.67 9.02 1.77
N ARG A 228 11.69 8.80 0.89
CA ARG A 228 11.28 7.46 0.46
C ARG A 228 12.45 6.68 -0.15
N ARG A 229 13.24 7.32 -1.02
CA ARG A 229 14.38 6.69 -1.67
C ARG A 229 15.47 6.31 -0.67
N VAL A 230 15.81 7.19 0.26
CA VAL A 230 16.79 6.90 1.31
C VAL A 230 16.32 5.73 2.19
N LYS A 231 15.04 5.71 2.57
CA LYS A 231 14.44 4.59 3.28
C LYS A 231 14.60 3.26 2.54
N GLU A 232 14.27 3.24 1.25
CA GLU A 232 14.28 2.04 0.41
C GLU A 232 15.70 1.52 0.17
N ASP A 233 16.67 2.42 -0.06
CA ASP A 233 18.05 2.03 -0.39
C ASP A 233 18.90 1.76 0.86
N LEU A 234 18.66 2.45 1.97
CA LEU A 234 19.54 2.43 3.14
C LEU A 234 18.91 1.89 4.43
N GLY A 235 17.58 1.84 4.50
CA GLY A 235 16.88 1.28 5.67
C GLY A 235 17.19 -0.20 5.87
N LEU A 236 17.30 -0.62 7.15
CA LEU A 236 17.53 -2.00 7.54
C LEU A 236 16.50 -2.44 8.56
N LEU A 237 16.14 -3.71 8.51
CA LEU A 237 15.29 -4.35 9.51
C LEU A 237 16.17 -5.19 10.43
N PRO A 238 16.28 -4.88 11.74
CA PRO A 238 17.09 -5.69 12.65
C PRO A 238 16.34 -6.95 13.10
N LEU A 239 17.06 -8.05 13.27
CA LEU A 239 16.50 -9.20 13.99
C LEU A 239 16.30 -8.86 15.47
N ASN A 240 17.34 -8.31 16.10
CA ASN A 240 17.31 -7.74 17.44
C ASN A 240 17.90 -6.33 17.39
N LEU A 241 17.12 -5.32 17.77
CA LEU A 241 17.49 -3.91 17.61
C LEU A 241 18.69 -3.55 18.50
N GLU A 242 18.70 -3.97 19.77
CA GLU A 242 19.73 -3.60 20.72
C GLU A 242 21.10 -4.12 20.29
N SER A 243 21.16 -5.40 19.89
CA SER A 243 22.38 -6.04 19.39
C SER A 243 22.90 -5.37 18.12
N ALA A 244 22.00 -5.05 17.18
CA ALA A 244 22.35 -4.40 15.92
C ALA A 244 22.88 -2.98 16.14
N VAL A 245 22.20 -2.20 16.99
CA VAL A 245 22.61 -0.83 17.34
C VAL A 245 23.96 -0.83 18.06
N LYS A 246 24.16 -1.74 19.02
CA LYS A 246 25.42 -1.86 19.71
C LYS A 246 26.57 -2.18 18.75
N ALA A 247 26.43 -3.21 17.94
CA ALA A 247 27.44 -3.60 16.95
C ALA A 247 27.77 -2.47 15.96
N ALA A 248 26.76 -1.71 15.53
CA ALA A 248 26.97 -0.60 14.60
C ALA A 248 27.63 0.62 15.25
N LYS A 249 27.42 0.83 16.54
CA LYS A 249 28.16 1.85 17.31
C LYS A 249 29.62 1.44 17.60
N ASP A 250 29.84 0.15 17.87
CA ASP A 250 31.18 -0.39 18.14
C ASP A 250 32.07 -0.46 16.89
N SER A 251 31.45 -0.62 15.71
CA SER A 251 32.14 -0.75 14.41
C SER A 251 31.48 0.04 13.29
N PRO A 252 31.41 1.38 13.34
CA PRO A 252 30.66 2.21 12.39
C PRO A 252 31.06 1.98 10.94
N THR A 253 32.32 1.76 10.65
CA THR A 253 32.85 1.54 9.31
C THR A 253 32.24 0.31 8.61
N LYS A 254 31.95 -0.78 9.38
CA LYS A 254 31.30 -1.98 8.84
C LYS A 254 29.88 -1.70 8.37
N PHE A 255 29.19 -0.80 9.03
CA PHE A 255 27.77 -0.47 8.78
C PHE A 255 27.58 0.80 7.95
N ARG A 256 28.66 1.49 7.60
CA ARG A 256 28.59 2.75 6.84
C ARG A 256 27.85 2.56 5.55
N ALA A 257 26.92 3.46 5.28
CA ALA A 257 26.15 3.48 4.06
C ALA A 257 26.10 4.89 3.47
N ARG A 258 26.14 4.95 2.16
CA ARG A 258 26.08 6.18 1.39
C ARG A 258 25.03 6.06 0.29
N PHE A 259 24.36 7.15 0.06
CA PHE A 259 23.39 7.29 -1.01
C PHE A 259 23.70 8.54 -1.84
N LYS A 260 24.02 8.35 -3.09
CA LYS A 260 24.24 9.46 -4.02
C LYS A 260 22.90 9.88 -4.62
N VAL A 261 22.53 11.14 -4.44
CA VAL A 261 21.29 11.68 -5.01
C VAL A 261 21.40 11.75 -6.52
N PRO A 262 20.55 11.04 -7.28
CA PRO A 262 20.61 11.04 -8.75
C PRO A 262 20.54 12.45 -9.33
N GLY A 263 21.38 12.73 -10.33
CA GLY A 263 21.41 14.04 -11.03
C GLY A 263 22.03 15.18 -10.21
N THR A 264 22.56 14.94 -9.01
CA THR A 264 23.17 15.97 -8.17
C THR A 264 24.59 15.59 -7.72
N ARG A 265 25.27 16.53 -7.03
CA ARG A 265 26.53 16.26 -6.32
C ARG A 265 26.33 15.88 -4.84
N VAL A 266 25.09 15.81 -4.39
CA VAL A 266 24.77 15.51 -3.00
C VAL A 266 24.93 14.02 -2.73
N GLU A 267 25.66 13.68 -1.68
CA GLU A 267 25.78 12.32 -1.14
C GLU A 267 25.33 12.32 0.31
N VAL A 268 24.38 11.48 0.65
CA VAL A 268 23.99 11.22 2.04
C VAL A 268 24.90 10.17 2.60
N ASP A 269 25.61 10.46 3.69
CA ASP A 269 26.50 9.54 4.39
C ASP A 269 26.05 9.39 5.84
N PHE A 270 25.72 8.18 6.25
CA PHE A 270 25.34 7.89 7.64
C PHE A 270 26.55 7.87 8.60
N ALA A 271 27.77 7.70 8.08
CA ALA A 271 29.02 7.74 8.84
C ALA A 271 28.91 7.06 10.23
N GLU A 272 29.25 7.78 11.31
CA GLU A 272 29.18 7.31 12.70
C GLU A 272 27.76 6.99 13.19
N LYS A 273 26.72 7.49 12.47
CA LYS A 273 25.32 7.27 12.80
C LYS A 273 24.68 6.14 12.00
N SER A 274 25.48 5.25 11.39
CA SER A 274 24.99 4.13 10.59
C SER A 274 24.05 3.16 11.35
N TRP A 275 24.09 3.16 12.68
CA TRP A 275 23.18 2.43 13.54
C TRP A 275 21.72 2.88 13.40
N GLN A 276 21.48 4.16 13.02
CA GLN A 276 20.13 4.69 12.82
C GLN A 276 19.39 4.03 11.65
N ARG A 277 20.09 3.40 10.71
CA ARG A 277 19.48 2.63 9.61
C ARG A 277 18.55 1.52 10.13
N PHE A 278 18.88 0.89 11.25
CA PHE A 278 18.06 -0.14 11.88
C PHE A 278 16.77 0.40 12.50
N LEU A 279 16.75 1.67 12.88
CA LEU A 279 15.55 2.31 13.41
C LEU A 279 14.44 2.42 12.35
N ILE A 280 14.80 2.55 11.08
CA ILE A 280 13.84 2.75 9.97
C ILE A 280 12.90 1.55 9.86
N GLY A 281 13.44 0.34 9.80
CA GLY A 281 12.65 -0.88 9.73
C GLY A 281 11.95 -1.21 11.05
N GLU A 282 12.67 -1.10 12.17
CA GLU A 282 12.10 -1.43 13.48
C GLU A 282 10.88 -0.60 13.83
N TYR A 283 10.85 0.70 13.50
CA TYR A 283 9.74 1.58 13.82
C TYR A 283 8.40 1.10 13.23
N VAL A 284 8.46 0.42 12.11
CA VAL A 284 7.27 -0.16 11.48
C VAL A 284 6.81 -1.42 12.21
N PHE A 285 7.74 -2.28 12.61
CA PHE A 285 7.42 -3.57 13.24
C PHE A 285 7.07 -3.44 14.71
N ASN A 286 7.86 -2.62 15.45
CA ASN A 286 7.70 -2.40 16.89
C ASN A 286 8.05 -0.95 17.26
N PRO A 287 7.10 -0.02 17.30
CA PRO A 287 7.33 1.39 17.59
C PRO A 287 7.51 1.68 19.10
N GLN A 288 7.40 0.67 19.97
CA GLN A 288 7.42 0.87 21.43
C GLN A 288 8.83 1.00 22.00
N ASN A 289 9.87 0.70 21.20
CA ASN A 289 11.24 0.74 21.69
C ASN A 289 11.67 2.14 22.17
N GLU A 290 12.38 2.20 23.28
CA GLU A 290 12.80 3.44 23.94
C GLU A 290 13.68 4.34 23.07
N LEU A 291 14.43 3.77 22.12
CA LEU A 291 15.26 4.54 21.18
C LEU A 291 14.46 5.54 20.35
N PHE A 292 13.16 5.31 20.17
CA PHE A 292 12.29 6.25 19.44
C PHE A 292 11.85 7.45 20.29
N GLN A 293 11.97 7.39 21.61
CA GLN A 293 11.51 8.44 22.51
C GLN A 293 12.18 9.78 22.22
N SER A 294 13.48 9.77 21.88
CA SER A 294 14.22 10.99 21.55
C SER A 294 13.67 11.71 20.31
N TYR A 295 13.21 10.97 19.30
CA TYR A 295 12.60 11.53 18.09
C TYR A 295 11.20 12.08 18.37
N VAL A 296 10.41 11.38 19.18
CA VAL A 296 9.09 11.83 19.60
C VAL A 296 9.17 13.13 20.41
N THR A 297 10.12 13.23 21.33
CA THR A 297 10.35 14.44 22.14
C THR A 297 10.71 15.65 21.25
N ARG A 298 11.34 15.43 20.11
CA ARG A 298 11.70 16.47 19.13
C ARG A 298 10.57 16.81 18.15
N GLY A 299 9.40 16.19 18.31
CA GLY A 299 8.21 16.49 17.51
C GLY A 299 7.85 15.47 16.44
N MET A 300 8.55 14.34 16.32
CA MET A 300 8.10 13.24 15.46
C MET A 300 6.75 12.71 15.97
N PRO A 301 5.71 12.65 15.13
CA PRO A 301 4.42 12.14 15.57
C PRO A 301 4.53 10.65 15.93
N ARG A 302 3.96 10.28 17.08
CA ARG A 302 3.73 8.86 17.41
C ARG A 302 2.56 8.32 16.62
N PRO A 303 2.60 7.06 16.15
CA PRO A 303 1.43 6.39 15.66
C PRO A 303 0.36 6.36 16.76
N LYS A 304 -0.81 6.92 16.47
CA LYS A 304 -1.95 7.00 17.41
C LYS A 304 -3.05 6.05 16.97
N ASP A 305 -3.86 5.63 17.92
CA ASP A 305 -5.10 4.95 17.59
C ASP A 305 -6.04 5.93 16.87
N VAL A 306 -6.60 5.48 15.76
CA VAL A 306 -7.54 6.26 14.95
C VAL A 306 -8.78 5.43 14.71
N LYS A 307 -9.95 6.02 14.96
CA LYS A 307 -11.23 5.41 14.61
C LYS A 307 -11.71 5.96 13.28
N ILE A 308 -11.98 5.08 12.33
CA ILE A 308 -12.54 5.43 11.02
C ILE A 308 -13.77 4.53 10.80
N GLY A 309 -14.97 5.12 10.82
CA GLY A 309 -16.21 4.35 10.88
C GLY A 309 -16.25 3.51 12.15
N ASP A 310 -16.46 2.21 12.00
CA ASP A 310 -16.48 1.25 13.13
C ASP A 310 -15.12 0.58 13.37
N ALA A 311 -14.15 0.79 12.48
CA ALA A 311 -12.82 0.21 12.60
C ALA A 311 -11.91 1.07 13.49
N VAL A 312 -11.17 0.41 14.39
CA VAL A 312 -10.11 1.03 15.18
C VAL A 312 -8.78 0.58 14.61
N PHE A 313 -7.96 1.55 14.22
CA PHE A 313 -6.59 1.34 13.78
C PHE A 313 -5.66 1.59 14.95
N GLU A 314 -5.00 0.55 15.42
CA GLU A 314 -4.11 0.64 16.58
C GLU A 314 -2.73 1.16 16.16
N GLY A 315 -2.27 2.24 16.78
CA GLY A 315 -1.00 2.88 16.41
C GLY A 315 0.24 2.16 16.95
N MET A 316 0.21 1.78 18.22
CA MET A 316 1.40 1.32 18.95
C MET A 316 1.54 -0.20 19.06
N ILE A 317 0.56 -0.99 18.63
CA ILE A 317 0.62 -2.46 18.68
C ILE A 317 1.78 -2.98 17.81
N ASP A 318 2.59 -3.94 18.30
CA ASP A 318 3.57 -4.62 17.45
C ASP A 318 2.90 -5.64 16.50
N PHE A 319 3.56 -5.97 15.40
CA PHE A 319 2.97 -6.85 14.40
C PHE A 319 2.75 -8.29 14.90
N GLY A 320 3.60 -8.78 15.80
CA GLY A 320 3.39 -10.10 16.41
C GLY A 320 2.11 -10.15 17.24
N GLU A 321 1.90 -9.13 18.06
CA GLU A 321 0.69 -8.96 18.86
C GLU A 321 -0.56 -8.79 17.97
N ALA A 322 -0.47 -8.02 16.89
CA ALA A 322 -1.57 -7.83 15.96
C ALA A 322 -2.00 -9.16 15.32
N ILE A 323 -1.05 -10.03 14.94
CA ILE A 323 -1.35 -11.35 14.39
C ILE A 323 -2.00 -12.25 15.46
N VAL A 324 -1.44 -12.30 16.67
CA VAL A 324 -1.98 -13.12 17.75
C VAL A 324 -3.42 -12.74 18.05
N ARG A 325 -3.70 -11.46 18.29
CA ARG A 325 -5.07 -10.97 18.54
C ARG A 325 -6.03 -11.26 17.41
N SER A 326 -5.56 -11.19 16.18
CA SER A 326 -6.36 -11.49 15.00
C SER A 326 -6.72 -12.98 14.96
N VAL A 327 -5.74 -13.86 15.15
CA VAL A 327 -5.96 -15.31 15.11
C VAL A 327 -6.81 -15.79 16.31
N GLU A 328 -6.59 -15.24 17.51
CA GLU A 328 -7.38 -15.61 18.70
C GLU A 328 -8.88 -15.25 18.60
N ARG A 329 -9.26 -14.32 17.75
CA ARG A 329 -10.66 -14.01 17.43
C ARG A 329 -11.30 -15.01 16.47
N CYS A 330 -10.53 -15.91 15.90
CA CYS A 330 -11.02 -16.99 15.03
C CYS A 330 -11.43 -18.22 15.82
N PRO A 331 -12.30 -19.09 15.27
CA PRO A 331 -12.60 -20.40 15.86
C PRO A 331 -11.32 -21.16 16.19
N VAL A 332 -11.32 -21.81 17.37
CA VAL A 332 -10.11 -22.50 17.92
C VAL A 332 -9.55 -23.53 16.96
N GLU A 333 -10.42 -24.22 16.21
CA GLU A 333 -10.05 -25.26 15.24
C GLU A 333 -9.28 -24.68 14.05
N LEU A 334 -9.49 -23.41 13.71
CA LEU A 334 -8.80 -22.75 12.62
C LEU A 334 -7.44 -22.18 13.02
N GLN A 335 -7.25 -21.83 14.29
CA GLN A 335 -6.05 -21.12 14.74
C GLN A 335 -4.74 -21.84 14.38
N PRO A 336 -4.59 -23.16 14.58
CA PRO A 336 -3.37 -23.86 14.19
C PRO A 336 -3.10 -23.84 12.68
N LEU A 337 -4.16 -23.83 11.86
CA LEU A 337 -4.06 -23.77 10.40
C LEU A 337 -3.62 -22.36 9.94
N LEU A 338 -4.19 -21.33 10.56
CA LEU A 338 -3.87 -19.95 10.28
C LEU A 338 -2.39 -19.63 10.58
N TYR A 339 -1.85 -20.11 11.70
CA TYR A 339 -0.43 -19.93 12.03
C TYR A 339 0.53 -20.68 11.09
N LYS A 340 0.06 -21.74 10.43
CA LYS A 340 0.88 -22.51 9.45
C LYS A 340 1.03 -21.82 8.11
N GLU A 341 0.21 -20.81 7.81
CA GLU A 341 0.26 -20.07 6.55
C GLU A 341 0.02 -18.58 6.77
N ILE A 342 1.10 -17.84 7.04
CA ILE A 342 1.08 -16.39 7.18
C ILE A 342 1.76 -15.79 5.95
N LEU A 343 1.01 -15.00 5.17
CA LEU A 343 1.47 -14.34 3.96
C LEU A 343 1.72 -12.86 4.22
N LEU A 344 2.94 -12.39 3.96
CA LEU A 344 3.31 -10.99 4.03
C LEU A 344 3.22 -10.35 2.63
N SER A 345 2.44 -9.29 2.51
CA SER A 345 2.19 -8.54 1.29
C SER A 345 2.35 -7.04 1.52
N GLY A 346 2.60 -6.30 0.46
CA GLY A 346 2.83 -4.86 0.51
C GLY A 346 4.30 -4.48 0.51
N GLY A 347 4.60 -3.30 -0.03
CA GLY A 347 5.97 -2.82 -0.21
C GLY A 347 6.75 -2.65 1.10
N ASN A 348 6.03 -2.51 2.21
CA ASN A 348 6.62 -2.30 3.52
C ASN A 348 7.27 -3.56 4.13
N PHE A 349 7.15 -4.69 3.47
CA PHE A 349 7.86 -5.92 3.85
C PHE A 349 9.08 -6.24 2.97
N SER A 350 9.39 -5.41 1.97
CA SER A 350 10.50 -5.63 1.03
C SER A 350 11.88 -5.25 1.61
N TRP A 351 12.07 -5.41 2.93
CA TRP A 351 13.35 -5.11 3.57
C TRP A 351 14.44 -6.06 3.11
N GLN A 352 15.59 -5.49 2.76
CA GLN A 352 16.75 -6.26 2.33
C GLN A 352 17.65 -6.62 3.50
N SER A 353 18.25 -7.81 3.43
CA SER A 353 19.29 -8.27 4.34
C SER A 353 20.62 -8.37 3.58
N PRO A 354 21.43 -7.30 3.54
CA PRO A 354 22.70 -7.32 2.85
C PRO A 354 23.62 -8.42 3.40
N GLU A 355 24.31 -9.15 2.52
CA GLU A 355 25.13 -10.32 2.89
C GLU A 355 26.13 -10.02 4.03
N LYS A 356 26.79 -8.87 3.95
CA LYS A 356 27.77 -8.44 4.98
C LYS A 356 27.16 -8.12 6.34
N LEU A 357 25.83 -7.98 6.43
CA LEU A 357 25.09 -7.57 7.62
C LEU A 357 24.07 -8.63 8.09
N ARG A 358 24.10 -9.85 7.55
CA ARG A 358 23.11 -10.92 7.83
C ARG A 358 23.00 -11.29 9.32
N ASP A 359 24.06 -11.07 10.10
CA ASP A 359 24.05 -11.32 11.55
C ASP A 359 23.20 -10.27 12.31
N PHE A 360 22.90 -9.12 11.69
CA PHE A 360 22.27 -7.97 12.33
C PHE A 360 21.01 -7.49 11.61
N ALA A 361 21.00 -7.57 10.27
CA ALA A 361 19.87 -7.23 9.42
C ALA A 361 19.17 -8.51 8.93
N THR A 362 17.84 -8.48 8.87
CA THR A 362 17.02 -9.62 8.48
C THR A 362 15.94 -9.23 7.48
N ASP A 363 15.25 -10.20 6.93
CA ASP A 363 14.04 -10.03 6.14
C ASP A 363 12.77 -9.99 7.01
N ALA A 364 11.67 -9.55 6.43
CA ALA A 364 10.40 -9.44 7.12
C ALA A 364 9.84 -10.79 7.62
N PRO A 365 9.88 -11.91 6.85
CA PRO A 365 9.44 -13.21 7.35
C PRO A 365 10.20 -13.68 8.59
N THR A 366 11.51 -13.51 8.61
CA THR A 366 12.35 -13.90 9.74
C THR A 366 12.07 -13.05 10.98
N LYS A 367 11.94 -11.73 10.82
CA LYS A 367 11.56 -10.81 11.90
C LYS A 367 10.18 -11.16 12.45
N MET A 368 9.20 -11.43 11.58
CA MET A 368 7.85 -11.78 12.00
C MET A 368 7.81 -13.09 12.81
N LYS A 369 8.56 -14.11 12.36
CA LYS A 369 8.71 -15.37 13.13
C LYS A 369 9.30 -15.12 14.51
N ALA A 370 10.29 -14.24 14.63
CA ALA A 370 10.88 -13.87 15.92
C ALA A 370 9.86 -13.22 16.86
N LEU A 371 9.08 -12.24 16.36
CA LEU A 371 8.04 -11.57 17.14
C LEU A 371 6.96 -12.57 17.62
N LEU A 372 6.51 -13.47 16.76
CA LEU A 372 5.53 -14.50 17.12
C LEU A 372 6.10 -15.50 18.15
N LYS A 373 7.36 -15.85 18.03
CA LYS A 373 8.05 -16.70 19.03
C LYS A 373 8.12 -16.04 20.39
N GLU A 374 8.40 -14.74 20.46
CA GLU A 374 8.37 -13.94 21.70
C GLU A 374 6.99 -13.94 22.38
N LYS A 375 5.90 -14.01 21.56
CA LYS A 375 4.52 -14.18 22.04
C LYS A 375 4.15 -15.62 22.40
N GLY A 376 5.10 -16.56 22.34
CA GLY A 376 4.89 -17.96 22.70
C GLY A 376 4.28 -18.84 21.58
N VAL A 377 4.08 -18.29 20.38
CA VAL A 377 3.51 -19.04 19.24
C VAL A 377 4.57 -19.95 18.64
N LYS A 378 4.24 -21.24 18.48
CA LYS A 378 5.13 -22.26 17.94
C LYS A 378 4.60 -22.81 16.60
N GLY A 379 5.51 -23.34 15.77
CA GLY A 379 5.13 -24.02 14.54
C GLY A 379 4.59 -23.09 13.43
N VAL A 380 4.98 -21.81 13.47
CA VAL A 380 4.55 -20.81 12.49
C VAL A 380 5.30 -20.90 11.18
N SER A 381 4.58 -20.74 10.07
CA SER A 381 5.16 -20.54 8.75
C SER A 381 4.82 -19.12 8.27
N VAL A 382 5.84 -18.32 8.02
CA VAL A 382 5.69 -16.97 7.48
C VAL A 382 6.41 -16.91 6.15
N LYS A 383 5.71 -16.45 5.13
CA LYS A 383 6.23 -16.35 3.75
C LYS A 383 5.97 -14.95 3.20
N MET A 384 6.89 -14.45 2.39
CA MET A 384 6.67 -13.28 1.58
C MET A 384 5.94 -13.68 0.29
N THR A 385 5.02 -12.85 -0.17
CA THR A 385 4.43 -12.99 -1.49
C THR A 385 5.48 -12.77 -2.59
N LYS A 386 5.30 -13.39 -3.76
CA LYS A 386 6.31 -13.36 -4.85
C LYS A 386 6.70 -11.95 -5.25
N ASN A 387 5.76 -11.05 -5.39
CA ASN A 387 5.97 -9.64 -5.68
C ASN A 387 5.13 -8.83 -4.68
N PRO A 388 5.63 -8.60 -3.44
CA PRO A 388 4.80 -8.06 -2.36
C PRO A 388 4.16 -6.71 -2.70
N GLN A 389 4.80 -5.90 -3.53
CA GLN A 389 4.26 -4.62 -3.97
C GLN A 389 3.09 -4.76 -4.98
N HIS A 390 3.02 -5.87 -5.73
CA HIS A 390 2.06 -6.09 -6.82
C HIS A 390 1.07 -7.22 -6.52
N SER A 391 1.21 -7.91 -5.39
CA SER A 391 0.45 -9.13 -5.08
C SER A 391 -1.06 -8.90 -5.01
N VAL A 392 -1.51 -7.73 -4.57
CA VAL A 392 -2.92 -7.36 -4.57
C VAL A 392 -3.45 -7.24 -6.00
N TRP A 393 -2.77 -6.45 -6.85
CA TRP A 393 -3.18 -6.32 -8.26
C TRP A 393 -3.16 -7.66 -8.98
N HIS A 394 -2.14 -8.47 -8.78
CA HIS A 394 -2.05 -9.81 -9.35
C HIS A 394 -3.22 -10.70 -8.92
N GLY A 395 -3.60 -10.65 -7.63
CA GLY A 395 -4.76 -11.35 -7.11
C GLY A 395 -6.08 -10.86 -7.74
N CYS A 396 -6.22 -9.56 -7.99
CA CYS A 396 -7.36 -9.01 -8.73
C CYS A 396 -7.45 -9.60 -10.14
N ILE A 397 -6.33 -9.71 -10.85
CA ILE A 397 -6.28 -10.32 -12.19
C ILE A 397 -6.71 -11.80 -12.12
N ILE A 398 -6.16 -12.58 -11.20
CA ILE A 398 -6.52 -14.01 -11.06
C ILE A 398 -7.99 -14.17 -10.69
N TYR A 399 -8.50 -13.35 -9.77
CA TYR A 399 -9.92 -13.37 -9.40
C TYR A 399 -10.81 -13.06 -10.60
N GLY A 400 -10.52 -11.97 -11.31
CA GLY A 400 -11.28 -11.58 -12.48
C GLY A 400 -11.30 -12.64 -13.57
N TYR A 401 -10.18 -13.29 -13.80
CA TYR A 401 -10.06 -14.40 -14.74
C TYR A 401 -10.88 -15.63 -14.31
N ALA A 402 -10.84 -15.98 -13.02
CA ALA A 402 -11.43 -17.21 -12.49
C ALA A 402 -12.95 -17.12 -12.27
N VAL A 403 -13.50 -15.94 -11.93
CA VAL A 403 -14.92 -15.79 -11.62
C VAL A 403 -15.77 -15.98 -12.90
N PRO A 404 -16.79 -16.87 -12.89
CA PRO A 404 -17.69 -17.06 -14.01
C PRO A 404 -18.42 -15.76 -14.42
N GLU A 405 -18.73 -15.62 -15.71
CA GLU A 405 -19.39 -14.41 -16.25
C GLU A 405 -20.81 -14.22 -15.72
N ASP A 406 -21.49 -15.31 -15.41
CA ASP A 406 -22.84 -15.37 -14.87
C ASP A 406 -22.92 -15.26 -13.35
N TYR A 407 -21.77 -15.08 -12.67
CA TYR A 407 -21.72 -14.97 -11.21
C TYR A 407 -22.26 -13.60 -10.75
N GLY A 408 -23.46 -13.62 -10.21
CA GLY A 408 -24.14 -12.42 -9.73
C GLY A 408 -23.49 -11.81 -8.51
N TRP A 409 -23.67 -10.48 -8.32
CA TRP A 409 -23.12 -9.75 -7.18
C TRP A 409 -23.74 -10.18 -5.84
N ASN A 410 -22.90 -10.42 -4.85
CA ASN A 410 -23.28 -10.74 -3.49
C ASN A 410 -22.75 -9.65 -2.50
N TRP A 411 -23.67 -8.81 -2.00
CA TRP A 411 -23.33 -7.71 -1.10
C TRP A 411 -22.79 -8.18 0.27
N GLU A 412 -23.16 -9.35 0.76
CA GLU A 412 -22.66 -9.88 2.02
C GLU A 412 -21.17 -10.20 1.95
N ARG A 413 -20.72 -10.70 0.79
CA ARG A 413 -19.33 -11.05 0.51
C ARG A 413 -18.56 -9.96 -0.22
N MET A 414 -19.24 -8.97 -0.78
CA MET A 414 -18.67 -7.94 -1.66
C MET A 414 -17.92 -8.57 -2.86
N GLU A 415 -18.55 -9.55 -3.50
CA GLU A 415 -17.98 -10.31 -4.61
C GLU A 415 -19.01 -10.64 -5.69
N GLY A 416 -18.53 -11.11 -6.83
CA GLY A 416 -19.32 -11.36 -8.03
C GLY A 416 -19.21 -10.21 -9.03
N TRP A 417 -19.89 -10.32 -10.15
CA TRP A 417 -19.90 -9.27 -11.17
C TRP A 417 -21.14 -8.40 -11.04
N LEU A 418 -20.94 -7.08 -10.97
CA LEU A 418 -21.97 -6.11 -11.17
C LEU A 418 -21.88 -5.63 -12.63
N PRO A 419 -22.90 -5.90 -13.47
CA PRO A 419 -22.90 -5.42 -14.85
C PRO A 419 -22.79 -3.90 -14.87
N GLY A 420 -22.00 -3.38 -15.81
CA GLY A 420 -22.03 -1.96 -16.13
C GLY A 420 -23.47 -1.58 -16.57
N ALA A 421 -23.88 -0.38 -16.22
CA ALA A 421 -25.17 0.11 -16.72
C ALA A 421 -25.11 0.18 -18.24
N ALA A 422 -25.97 -0.64 -18.90
CA ALA A 422 -26.21 -0.58 -20.33
C ALA A 422 -26.88 0.74 -20.72
#